data_66d70fb0fbe53bf553ec396d4ed87d7b
#
_entry.id   66d70fb0fbe53bf553ec396d4ed87d7b
#
_cell.length_a   1.000
_cell.length_b   1.000
_cell.length_c   1.000
_cell.angle_alpha   90.00
_cell.angle_beta   90.00
_cell.angle_gamma   90.00
#
_symmetry.space_group_name_H-M   'P 1'
#
loop_
_entity.id
_entity.type
_entity.pdbx_description
1 polymer ?
#
loop_
_entity_poly.entity_id
_entity_poly.type
_entity_poly.pdbx_seq_one_letter_code
_entity_poly.pdbx_strand_id
1 'polypeptide(L)'
;SCFGVEFAISDENNKLVWALDGWEQLNSIRGMVAGQGFTSGDAYYEMPIDQWVSYCLKVRGRQIQILVNGEIILETEIDFPEHQTLYCCASKDTKQNSVILKAVNVNGQSVTADVQVENEGWKAQKIQAWTLSDSDRETQNSEAFPERIVPVCRQLQPDELKSYKFPSYSITVFVMQ
;
A
#
# COMPACT_ATOMS: atom_id res chain seq x y z
N SER A 1 11.46 6.93 31.12
CA SER A 1 10.80 7.87 30.19
C SER A 1 11.06 7.39 28.80
N CYS A 2 10.05 7.36 27.96
CA CYS A 2 10.24 6.98 26.55
C CYS A 2 10.02 8.23 25.71
N PHE A 3 10.87 8.43 24.72
CA PHE A 3 10.83 9.54 23.80
C PHE A 3 10.70 8.99 22.39
N GLY A 4 9.93 9.61 21.54
CA GLY A 4 9.76 9.20 20.16
C GLY A 4 9.72 10.37 19.20
N VAL A 5 10.31 10.19 18.03
CA VAL A 5 10.22 11.14 16.91
C VAL A 5 9.47 10.46 15.78
N GLU A 6 8.32 11.00 15.40
CA GLU A 6 7.61 10.59 14.20
C GLU A 6 8.17 11.31 12.98
N PHE A 7 8.38 10.59 11.90
CA PHE A 7 8.89 11.13 10.64
C PHE A 7 8.35 10.34 9.44
N ALA A 8 8.55 10.85 8.25
CA ALA A 8 8.03 10.26 7.00
C ALA A 8 6.51 9.94 7.09
N ILE A 9 5.75 10.90 7.65
CA ILE A 9 4.32 10.75 7.92
C ILE A 9 3.56 11.08 6.64
N SER A 10 2.73 10.13 6.18
CA SER A 10 1.69 10.36 5.17
C SER A 10 0.31 10.47 5.83
N ASP A 11 0.03 9.55 6.74
CA ASP A 11 -1.17 9.48 7.55
C ASP A 11 -0.92 8.58 8.77
N GLU A 12 -1.94 8.34 9.61
CA GLU A 12 -1.83 7.49 10.81
C GLU A 12 -1.43 6.04 10.50
N ASN A 13 -1.77 5.55 9.30
CA ASN A 13 -1.49 4.18 8.86
C ASN A 13 -0.19 4.04 8.07
N ASN A 14 0.51 5.17 7.81
CA ASN A 14 1.73 5.22 7.02
C ASN A 14 2.68 6.23 7.64
N LYS A 15 3.49 5.78 8.58
CA LYS A 15 4.46 6.59 9.30
C LYS A 15 5.61 5.78 9.84
N LEU A 16 6.71 6.46 10.12
CA LEU A 16 7.86 5.93 10.84
C LEU A 16 8.03 6.64 12.17
N VAL A 17 8.48 5.90 13.17
CA VAL A 17 8.75 6.40 14.52
C VAL A 17 10.12 5.90 14.94
N TRP A 18 10.99 6.81 15.30
CA TRP A 18 12.15 6.45 16.10
C TRP A 18 11.74 6.46 17.57
N ALA A 19 11.74 5.32 18.22
CA ALA A 19 11.50 5.17 19.65
C ALA A 19 12.85 5.09 20.37
N LEU A 20 13.06 6.02 21.29
CA LEU A 20 14.27 6.15 22.09
C LEU A 20 13.97 5.80 23.54
N ASP A 21 14.88 5.06 24.16
CA ASP A 21 14.79 4.67 25.57
C ASP A 21 13.42 4.07 25.93
N GLY A 22 12.93 3.26 25.00
CA GLY A 22 11.77 2.41 25.22
C GLY A 22 12.08 1.33 26.26
N TRP A 23 11.23 0.35 26.38
CA TRP A 23 11.45 -0.77 27.27
C TRP A 23 12.84 -1.38 27.06
N GLU A 24 13.59 -1.58 28.16
CA GLU A 24 14.93 -2.13 28.18
C GLU A 24 16.00 -1.27 27.47
N GLN A 25 15.82 0.06 27.42
CA GLN A 25 16.78 1.00 26.81
C GLN A 25 17.05 0.72 25.32
N LEU A 26 16.07 0.17 24.62
CA LEU A 26 16.17 -0.10 23.19
C LEU A 26 15.80 1.14 22.39
N ASN A 27 16.67 1.48 21.45
CA ASN A 27 16.35 2.34 20.34
C ASN A 27 15.86 1.51 19.18
N SER A 28 14.72 1.86 18.62
CA SER A 28 14.19 1.13 17.48
C SER A 28 13.52 2.06 16.48
N ILE A 29 13.60 1.70 15.22
CA ILE A 29 12.73 2.26 14.18
C ILE A 29 11.50 1.38 14.11
N ARG A 30 10.35 1.97 14.36
CA ARG A 30 9.04 1.36 14.22
C ARG A 30 8.28 2.07 13.13
N GLY A 31 7.34 1.39 12.52
CA GLY A 31 6.53 2.01 11.49
C GLY A 31 5.17 1.36 11.34
N MET A 32 4.36 2.01 10.55
CA MET A 32 3.11 1.48 10.02
C MET A 32 3.11 1.68 8.51
N VAL A 33 2.75 0.63 7.76
CA VAL A 33 2.52 0.69 6.32
C VAL A 33 1.18 0.02 6.04
N ALA A 34 0.28 0.74 5.42
CA ALA A 34 -1.10 0.29 5.17
C ALA A 34 -1.80 -0.25 6.43
N GLY A 35 -1.55 0.38 7.59
CA GLY A 35 -2.11 -0.04 8.87
C GLY A 35 -1.41 -1.24 9.53
N GLN A 36 -0.38 -1.82 8.91
CA GLN A 36 0.42 -2.90 9.49
C GLN A 36 1.65 -2.34 10.20
N GLY A 37 1.77 -2.64 11.48
CA GLY A 37 2.93 -2.28 12.29
C GLY A 37 4.13 -3.16 11.99
N PHE A 38 5.34 -2.57 12.00
CA PHE A 38 6.60 -3.29 11.88
C PHE A 38 7.70 -2.62 12.71
N THR A 39 8.78 -3.34 12.96
CA THR A 39 10.00 -2.81 13.59
C THR A 39 11.17 -3.11 12.66
N SER A 40 12.03 -2.11 12.44
CA SER A 40 13.20 -2.22 11.60
C SER A 40 14.41 -1.71 12.36
N GLY A 41 15.27 -2.62 12.77
CA GLY A 41 16.46 -2.32 13.54
C GLY A 41 16.16 -1.90 14.98
N ASP A 42 17.00 -2.40 15.88
CA ASP A 42 17.06 -2.03 17.27
C ASP A 42 18.51 -1.99 17.73
N ALA A 43 18.78 -1.16 18.71
CA ALA A 43 20.10 -1.06 19.34
C ALA A 43 19.94 -0.63 20.80
N TYR A 44 20.76 -1.21 21.65
CA TYR A 44 20.85 -0.76 23.03
C TYR A 44 21.57 0.59 23.10
N TYR A 45 20.97 1.54 23.78
CA TYR A 45 21.61 2.82 24.07
C TYR A 45 21.04 3.40 25.36
N GLU A 46 21.91 3.64 26.33
CA GLU A 46 21.56 4.28 27.59
C GLU A 46 21.60 5.79 27.41
N MET A 47 20.45 6.44 27.58
CA MET A 47 20.36 7.88 27.48
C MET A 47 21.06 8.56 28.65
N PRO A 48 21.94 9.54 28.36
CA PRO A 48 22.51 10.37 29.41
C PRO A 48 21.43 11.14 30.17
N ILE A 49 21.50 11.14 31.50
CA ILE A 49 20.57 11.84 32.38
C ILE A 49 21.18 13.20 32.77
N ASP A 50 20.32 14.19 33.00
CA ASP A 50 20.65 15.52 33.48
C ASP A 50 21.68 16.31 32.65
N GLN A 51 21.72 16.05 31.35
CA GLN A 51 22.53 16.82 30.40
C GLN A 51 21.82 17.02 29.06
N TRP A 52 22.24 18.07 28.34
CA TRP A 52 21.76 18.32 27.00
C TRP A 52 22.33 17.27 26.03
N VAL A 53 21.47 16.75 25.19
CA VAL A 53 21.82 15.74 24.19
C VAL A 53 21.39 16.22 22.80
N SER A 54 22.27 16.15 21.83
CA SER A 54 21.94 16.45 20.44
C SER A 54 21.56 15.18 19.69
N TYR A 55 20.50 15.25 18.90
CA TYR A 55 20.09 14.15 18.02
C TYR A 55 20.22 14.54 16.57
N CYS A 56 20.55 13.56 15.74
CA CYS A 56 20.51 13.73 14.30
C CYS A 56 19.92 12.45 13.68
N LEU A 57 18.82 12.63 12.96
CA LEU A 57 18.20 11.57 12.15
C LEU A 57 18.56 11.84 10.70
N LYS A 58 19.25 10.90 10.06
CA LYS A 58 19.58 10.94 8.63
C LYS A 58 18.79 9.86 7.90
N VAL A 59 18.07 10.28 6.86
CA VAL A 59 17.27 9.38 6.02
C VAL A 59 17.72 9.51 4.57
N ARG A 60 18.08 8.38 3.95
CA ARG A 60 18.43 8.29 2.52
C ARG A 60 17.72 7.09 1.90
N GLY A 61 16.59 7.34 1.25
CA GLY A 61 15.75 6.25 0.77
C GLY A 61 15.32 5.34 1.91
N ARG A 62 15.74 4.08 1.90
CA ARG A 62 15.46 3.09 2.95
C ARG A 62 16.48 3.09 4.09
N GLN A 63 17.63 3.73 3.92
CA GLN A 63 18.68 3.77 4.92
C GLN A 63 18.42 4.86 5.96
N ILE A 64 18.53 4.49 7.22
CA ILE A 64 18.37 5.37 8.37
C ILE A 64 19.61 5.28 9.25
N GLN A 65 20.13 6.43 9.63
CA GLN A 65 21.14 6.56 10.67
C GLN A 65 20.63 7.50 11.77
N ILE A 66 20.79 7.07 12.99
CA ILE A 66 20.49 7.86 14.18
C ILE A 66 21.79 8.14 14.91
N LEU A 67 22.03 9.42 15.16
CA LEU A 67 23.20 9.87 15.87
C LEU A 67 22.77 10.58 17.17
N VAL A 68 23.49 10.32 18.24
CA VAL A 68 23.39 11.02 19.51
C VAL A 68 24.75 11.60 19.83
N ASN A 69 24.83 12.89 20.10
CA ASN A 69 26.08 13.62 20.33
C ASN A 69 27.16 13.38 19.24
N GLY A 70 26.71 13.13 18.00
CA GLY A 70 27.59 12.89 16.86
C GLY A 70 28.00 11.42 16.67
N GLU A 71 27.71 10.53 17.59
CA GLU A 71 27.96 9.08 17.49
C GLU A 71 26.74 8.37 16.88
N ILE A 72 26.99 7.45 15.94
CA ILE A 72 25.94 6.61 15.36
C ILE A 72 25.54 5.56 16.40
N ILE A 73 24.31 5.63 16.88
CA ILE A 73 23.74 4.69 17.83
C ILE A 73 22.84 3.65 17.19
N LEU A 74 22.34 3.92 15.99
CA LEU A 74 21.57 2.97 15.19
C LEU A 74 21.76 3.27 13.71
N GLU A 75 22.07 2.24 12.95
CA GLU A 75 22.07 2.26 11.49
C GLU A 75 21.28 1.05 11.00
N THR A 76 20.30 1.29 10.17
CA THR A 76 19.43 0.22 9.65
C THR A 76 18.91 0.56 8.26
N GLU A 77 18.59 -0.47 7.52
CA GLU A 77 17.80 -0.35 6.30
C GLU A 77 16.36 -0.79 6.60
N ILE A 78 15.38 0.05 6.26
CA ILE A 78 13.98 -0.29 6.49
C ILE A 78 13.56 -1.40 5.53
N ASP A 79 13.14 -2.50 6.13
CA ASP A 79 12.46 -3.57 5.41
C ASP A 79 10.96 -3.39 5.58
N PHE A 80 10.35 -2.68 4.61
CA PHE A 80 8.91 -2.47 4.63
C PHE A 80 8.19 -3.80 4.44
N PRO A 81 7.18 -4.10 5.27
CA PRO A 81 6.39 -5.29 5.08
C PRO A 81 5.73 -5.29 3.70
N GLU A 82 5.72 -6.45 3.06
CA GLU A 82 4.92 -6.63 1.86
C GLU A 82 3.45 -6.40 2.20
N HIS A 83 2.78 -5.56 1.45
CA HIS A 83 1.36 -5.31 1.59
C HIS A 83 0.64 -5.59 0.29
N GLN A 84 -0.56 -6.10 0.42
CA GLN A 84 -1.41 -6.35 -0.73
C GLN A 84 -1.80 -5.02 -1.37
N THR A 85 -1.59 -4.91 -2.68
CA THR A 85 -1.94 -3.71 -3.45
C THR A 85 -3.12 -3.91 -4.39
N LEU A 86 -3.42 -5.17 -4.71
CA LEU A 86 -4.58 -5.56 -5.52
C LEU A 86 -5.53 -6.38 -4.65
N TYR A 87 -6.70 -5.82 -4.38
CA TYR A 87 -7.77 -6.47 -3.62
C TYR A 87 -8.86 -6.91 -4.57
N CYS A 88 -9.41 -8.11 -4.37
CA CYS A 88 -10.48 -8.59 -5.21
C CYS A 88 -11.57 -9.34 -4.42
N CYS A 89 -12.76 -9.32 -4.97
CA CYS A 89 -13.86 -10.17 -4.54
C CYS A 89 -14.69 -10.59 -5.74
N ALA A 90 -15.24 -11.81 -5.68
CA ALA A 90 -16.08 -12.34 -6.74
C ALA A 90 -17.47 -12.72 -6.22
N SER A 91 -18.44 -12.65 -7.10
CA SER A 91 -19.80 -13.10 -6.87
C SER A 91 -20.37 -13.77 -8.11
N LYS A 92 -21.31 -14.70 -7.92
CA LYS A 92 -22.03 -15.36 -9.00
C LYS A 92 -23.49 -14.93 -9.03
N ASP A 93 -23.95 -14.45 -10.16
CA ASP A 93 -25.38 -14.28 -10.42
C ASP A 93 -25.91 -15.55 -11.09
N THR A 94 -26.66 -16.32 -10.31
CA THR A 94 -27.24 -17.60 -10.78
C THR A 94 -28.37 -17.42 -11.76
N LYS A 95 -29.05 -16.26 -11.76
CA LYS A 95 -30.15 -15.96 -12.67
C LYS A 95 -29.65 -15.64 -14.07
N GLN A 96 -28.55 -14.92 -14.16
CA GLN A 96 -27.93 -14.53 -15.42
C GLN A 96 -26.78 -15.47 -15.82
N ASN A 97 -26.46 -16.46 -14.99
CA ASN A 97 -25.29 -17.36 -15.13
C ASN A 97 -24.00 -16.56 -15.37
N SER A 98 -23.83 -15.46 -14.66
CA SER A 98 -22.68 -14.58 -14.78
C SER A 98 -21.81 -14.60 -13.53
N VAL A 99 -20.51 -14.37 -13.73
CA VAL A 99 -19.53 -14.13 -12.67
C VAL A 99 -19.16 -12.66 -12.70
N ILE A 100 -19.22 -12.02 -11.54
CA ILE A 100 -18.81 -10.63 -11.36
C ILE A 100 -17.58 -10.62 -10.47
N LEU A 101 -16.44 -10.18 -11.01
CA LEU A 101 -15.21 -9.96 -10.27
C LEU A 101 -14.99 -8.46 -10.12
N LYS A 102 -14.77 -8.03 -8.89
CA LYS A 102 -14.39 -6.65 -8.57
C LYS A 102 -12.96 -6.65 -8.08
N ALA A 103 -12.12 -5.80 -8.66
CA ALA A 103 -10.73 -5.65 -8.29
C ALA A 103 -10.41 -4.17 -8.03
N VAL A 104 -9.66 -3.90 -6.98
CA VAL A 104 -9.22 -2.55 -6.61
C VAL A 104 -7.70 -2.54 -6.53
N ASN A 105 -7.07 -1.75 -7.38
CA ASN A 105 -5.64 -1.47 -7.30
C ASN A 105 -5.44 -0.16 -6.53
N VAL A 106 -4.90 -0.26 -5.32
CA VAL A 106 -4.62 0.90 -4.46
C VAL A 106 -3.22 1.48 -4.69
N ASN A 107 -2.44 0.88 -5.59
CA ASN A 107 -1.07 1.33 -5.89
C ASN A 107 -1.06 2.46 -6.93
N GLY A 108 -0.13 3.40 -6.78
CA GLY A 108 0.19 4.41 -7.78
C GLY A 108 0.83 3.87 -9.07
N GLN A 109 1.06 2.56 -9.14
CA GLN A 109 1.54 1.86 -10.33
C GLN A 109 0.52 0.82 -10.79
N SER A 110 0.53 0.54 -12.10
CA SER A 110 -0.29 -0.53 -12.63
C SER A 110 0.22 -1.90 -12.17
N VAL A 111 -0.72 -2.81 -11.89
CA VAL A 111 -0.43 -4.20 -11.51
C VAL A 111 -0.91 -5.11 -12.63
N THR A 112 -0.08 -6.06 -13.04
CA THR A 112 -0.48 -7.10 -14.01
C THR A 112 -0.74 -8.39 -13.25
N ALA A 113 -1.89 -8.99 -13.49
CA ALA A 113 -2.26 -10.28 -12.88
C ALA A 113 -3.12 -11.13 -13.82
N ASP A 114 -3.06 -12.44 -13.63
CA ASP A 114 -3.93 -13.38 -14.31
C ASP A 114 -5.29 -13.44 -13.63
N VAL A 115 -6.34 -13.32 -14.41
CA VAL A 115 -7.72 -13.50 -13.95
C VAL A 115 -8.22 -14.84 -14.41
N GLN A 116 -8.39 -15.77 -13.48
CA GLN A 116 -8.86 -17.12 -13.75
C GLN A 116 -10.17 -17.38 -13.01
N VAL A 117 -11.10 -18.03 -13.68
CA VAL A 117 -12.34 -18.50 -13.07
C VAL A 117 -12.33 -20.02 -13.10
N GLU A 118 -12.08 -20.61 -11.93
CA GLU A 118 -12.10 -22.07 -11.77
C GLU A 118 -13.53 -22.52 -11.53
N ASN A 119 -14.16 -23.03 -12.57
CA ASN A 119 -15.45 -23.71 -12.46
C ASN A 119 -15.54 -24.79 -13.55
N GLU A 120 -15.77 -26.03 -13.16
CA GLU A 120 -15.86 -27.14 -14.10
C GLU A 120 -16.92 -26.89 -15.18
N GLY A 121 -16.47 -26.81 -16.43
CA GLY A 121 -17.34 -26.70 -17.62
C GLY A 121 -17.87 -25.28 -17.89
N TRP A 122 -17.64 -24.28 -17.04
CA TRP A 122 -18.06 -22.92 -17.33
C TRP A 122 -16.96 -22.15 -18.06
N LYS A 123 -17.32 -21.51 -19.17
CA LYS A 123 -16.42 -20.63 -19.91
C LYS A 123 -17.15 -19.34 -20.25
N ALA A 124 -16.54 -18.21 -19.95
CA ALA A 124 -17.08 -16.93 -20.34
C ALA A 124 -17.09 -16.79 -21.87
N GLN A 125 -18.24 -16.50 -22.43
CA GLN A 125 -18.42 -16.20 -23.86
C GLN A 125 -18.37 -14.69 -24.13
N LYS A 126 -18.75 -13.90 -23.12
CA LYS A 126 -18.73 -12.44 -23.18
C LYS A 126 -18.11 -11.90 -21.90
N ILE A 127 -17.11 -11.03 -22.07
CA ILE A 127 -16.39 -10.43 -20.96
C ILE A 127 -16.43 -8.91 -21.14
N GLN A 128 -16.96 -8.23 -20.15
CA GLN A 128 -16.95 -6.76 -20.09
C GLN A 128 -16.12 -6.33 -18.87
N ALA A 129 -15.20 -5.41 -19.07
CA ALA A 129 -14.45 -4.76 -17.99
C ALA A 129 -14.87 -3.29 -17.91
N TRP A 130 -15.39 -2.91 -16.76
CA TRP A 130 -15.68 -1.53 -16.39
C TRP A 130 -14.59 -1.03 -15.49
N THR A 131 -13.83 -0.02 -15.91
CA THR A 131 -12.69 0.49 -15.15
C THR A 131 -12.89 1.97 -14.84
N LEU A 132 -12.77 2.31 -13.56
CA LEU A 132 -12.64 3.67 -13.06
C LEU A 132 -11.20 3.82 -12.58
N SER A 133 -10.44 4.77 -13.12
CA SER A 133 -9.05 5.01 -12.73
C SER A 133 -8.61 6.43 -12.98
N ASP A 134 -7.65 6.89 -12.20
CA ASP A 134 -6.89 8.11 -12.45
C ASP A 134 -5.42 7.89 -12.05
N SER A 135 -4.54 8.73 -12.53
CA SER A 135 -3.13 8.74 -12.11
C SER A 135 -2.92 9.39 -10.73
N ASP A 136 -3.89 10.20 -10.29
CA ASP A 136 -3.92 10.88 -9.01
C ASP A 136 -5.10 10.34 -8.19
N ARG A 137 -4.81 9.74 -7.04
CA ARG A 137 -5.82 9.17 -6.14
C ARG A 137 -6.76 10.22 -5.53
N GLU A 138 -6.35 11.47 -5.49
CA GLU A 138 -7.13 12.58 -4.95
C GLU A 138 -8.07 13.20 -6.00
N THR A 139 -8.00 12.72 -7.25
CA THR A 139 -8.89 13.21 -8.29
C THR A 139 -10.34 12.87 -7.96
N GLN A 140 -11.21 13.87 -8.03
CA GLN A 140 -12.63 13.71 -7.74
C GLN A 140 -13.50 14.50 -8.73
N ASN A 141 -14.71 14.02 -8.93
CA ASN A 141 -15.73 14.78 -9.64
C ASN A 141 -16.19 15.97 -8.79
N SER A 142 -16.50 17.06 -9.42
CA SER A 142 -17.05 18.25 -8.79
C SER A 142 -18.25 18.77 -9.57
N GLU A 143 -18.98 19.73 -9.01
CA GLU A 143 -20.09 20.37 -9.70
C GLU A 143 -19.66 21.04 -11.02
N ALA A 144 -18.45 21.62 -11.06
CA ALA A 144 -17.89 22.22 -12.27
C ALA A 144 -17.37 21.17 -13.27
N PHE A 145 -16.96 20.00 -12.82
CA PHE A 145 -16.42 18.90 -13.63
C PHE A 145 -17.01 17.56 -13.19
N PRO A 146 -18.31 17.30 -13.47
CA PRO A 146 -19.02 16.12 -12.96
C PRO A 146 -18.57 14.80 -13.60
N GLU A 147 -17.91 14.85 -14.75
CA GLU A 147 -17.45 13.70 -15.53
C GLU A 147 -15.92 13.63 -15.64
N ARG A 148 -15.21 14.21 -14.68
CA ARG A 148 -13.75 14.18 -14.66
C ARG A 148 -13.22 12.75 -14.54
N ILE A 149 -13.90 11.92 -13.73
CA ILE A 149 -13.65 10.49 -13.64
C ILE A 149 -14.96 9.76 -13.91
N VAL A 150 -14.96 8.94 -14.94
CA VAL A 150 -16.11 8.11 -15.32
C VAL A 150 -15.68 6.68 -15.61
N PRO A 151 -16.51 5.67 -15.33
CA PRO A 151 -16.20 4.30 -15.69
C PRO A 151 -16.13 4.11 -17.20
N VAL A 152 -15.05 3.48 -17.67
CA VAL A 152 -14.86 3.12 -19.08
C VAL A 152 -15.13 1.63 -19.25
N CYS A 153 -16.02 1.28 -20.17
CA CYS A 153 -16.33 -0.10 -20.50
C CYS A 153 -15.52 -0.57 -21.70
N ARG A 154 -14.87 -1.74 -21.58
CA ARG A 154 -14.23 -2.45 -22.68
C ARG A 154 -14.75 -3.87 -22.76
N GLN A 155 -14.96 -4.35 -23.99
CA GLN A 155 -15.18 -5.77 -24.23
C GLN A 155 -13.84 -6.47 -24.40
N LEU A 156 -13.64 -7.57 -23.70
CA LEU A 156 -12.39 -8.33 -23.70
C LEU A 156 -12.57 -9.68 -24.34
N GLN A 157 -11.47 -10.18 -24.91
CA GLN A 157 -11.35 -11.59 -25.29
C GLN A 157 -10.82 -12.39 -24.09
N PRO A 158 -11.14 -13.69 -23.98
CA PRO A 158 -10.68 -14.53 -22.87
C PRO A 158 -9.16 -14.50 -22.64
N ASP A 159 -8.38 -14.41 -23.71
CA ASP A 159 -6.91 -14.36 -23.59
C ASP A 159 -6.38 -13.08 -22.98
N GLU A 160 -7.14 -11.98 -23.03
CA GLU A 160 -6.74 -10.71 -22.38
C GLU A 160 -6.81 -10.79 -20.85
N LEU A 161 -7.51 -11.78 -20.30
CA LEU A 161 -7.55 -12.02 -18.85
C LEU A 161 -6.26 -12.64 -18.30
N LYS A 162 -5.50 -13.36 -19.15
CA LYS A 162 -4.26 -14.04 -18.73
C LYS A 162 -3.13 -13.11 -18.38
N SER A 163 -3.23 -11.85 -18.59
CA SER A 163 -2.23 -10.86 -18.23
C SER A 163 -2.88 -9.48 -18.19
N TYR A 164 -3.99 -9.41 -17.45
CA TYR A 164 -4.74 -8.17 -17.38
C TYR A 164 -3.98 -7.12 -16.58
N LYS A 165 -3.84 -5.92 -17.16
CA LYS A 165 -3.18 -4.80 -16.54
C LYS A 165 -4.22 -3.92 -15.83
N PHE A 166 -4.24 -4.00 -14.50
CA PHE A 166 -5.01 -3.12 -13.64
C PHE A 166 -4.32 -1.75 -13.56
N PRO A 167 -4.95 -0.66 -13.99
CA PRO A 167 -4.35 0.68 -13.92
C PRO A 167 -4.02 1.08 -12.48
N SER A 168 -3.16 2.10 -12.31
CA SER A 168 -2.96 2.74 -11.01
C SER A 168 -4.26 3.29 -10.45
N TYR A 169 -4.42 3.27 -9.13
CA TYR A 169 -5.58 3.83 -8.41
C TYR A 169 -6.90 3.52 -9.09
N SER A 170 -7.19 2.24 -9.33
CA SER A 170 -8.33 1.82 -10.14
C SER A 170 -9.28 0.89 -9.41
N ILE A 171 -10.53 0.97 -9.82
CA ILE A 171 -11.56 -0.03 -9.57
C ILE A 171 -11.93 -0.64 -10.91
N THR A 172 -11.77 -1.96 -11.04
CA THR A 172 -12.16 -2.70 -12.24
C THR A 172 -13.23 -3.73 -11.87
N VAL A 173 -14.32 -3.73 -12.63
CA VAL A 173 -15.40 -4.71 -12.48
C VAL A 173 -15.51 -5.51 -13.78
N PHE A 174 -15.26 -6.81 -13.69
CA PHE A 174 -15.51 -7.73 -14.79
C PHE A 174 -16.91 -8.32 -14.65
N VAL A 175 -17.65 -8.31 -15.76
CA VAL A 175 -18.89 -9.06 -15.91
C VAL A 175 -18.64 -10.12 -16.98
N MET A 176 -18.64 -11.37 -16.56
CA MET A 176 -18.33 -12.53 -17.38
C MET A 176 -19.58 -13.41 -17.53
N GLN A 177 -20.02 -13.63 -18.78
CA GLN A 177 -21.23 -14.40 -19.13
C GLN A 177 -20.93 -15.52 -20.10
#